data_6610a3431457ab5b4298ee22ef938bee
#
_entry.id   6610a3431457ab5b4298ee22ef938bee
#
_cell.length_a   1.000
_cell.length_b   1.000
_cell.length_c   1.000
_cell.angle_alpha   90.00
_cell.angle_beta   90.00
_cell.angle_gamma   90.00
#
_symmetry.space_group_name_H-M   'P 1'
#
loop_
_entity.id
_entity.type
_entity.pdbx_description
1 polymer ?
#
loop_
_entity_poly.entity_id
_entity_poly.type
_entity_poly.pdbx_seq_one_letter_code
_entity_poly.pdbx_strand_id
1 'polypeptide(L)'
;MSIWYGANVADESELRLCGDVAGKRVIELGIASHPNSIDIALGGAKAMALDPDVQAITALRAAAERHEVKVECHQGDLADIGFATSASVDLVIASHSLAAVDDLPRVLRQVHRVLKIGAPFVVAMQHPVATMFATDHSLRYAYGAASLTFSDLYMAFERTNFRFDVVHELSDRRGRDPIAPTVLVVRARKLGD
;
A
#
# COMPACT_ATOMS: atom_id res chain seq x y z
N MET A 1 4.62 13.51 8.65
CA MET A 1 4.60 12.05 8.44
C MET A 1 5.00 11.81 6.99
N SER A 2 5.95 10.94 6.75
CA SER A 2 6.49 10.66 5.42
C SER A 2 6.19 9.19 5.06
N ILE A 3 4.99 8.90 4.54
CA ILE A 3 4.70 7.57 4.02
C ILE A 3 5.29 7.46 2.63
N TRP A 4 6.09 6.43 2.42
CA TRP A 4 6.78 6.15 1.18
C TRP A 4 5.86 5.40 0.21
N TYR A 5 5.69 5.93 -0.98
CA TYR A 5 4.92 5.32 -2.07
C TYR A 5 5.79 4.74 -3.19
N GLY A 6 7.07 5.06 -3.19
CA GLY A 6 8.01 4.59 -4.19
C GLY A 6 9.28 5.43 -4.22
N ALA A 7 10.31 4.93 -4.92
CA ALA A 7 11.57 5.64 -5.05
C ALA A 7 11.41 6.89 -5.94
N ASN A 8 11.90 8.03 -5.45
CA ASN A 8 11.96 9.31 -6.17
C ASN A 8 10.62 9.85 -6.69
N VAL A 9 9.54 9.51 -6.05
CA VAL A 9 8.20 10.06 -6.33
C VAL A 9 7.70 10.88 -5.14
N ALA A 10 6.55 11.55 -5.31
CA ALA A 10 5.88 12.25 -4.22
C ALA A 10 5.51 11.30 -3.08
N ASP A 11 5.69 11.74 -1.85
CA ASP A 11 5.31 11.01 -0.64
C ASP A 11 4.04 11.58 0.01
N GLU A 12 3.69 11.09 1.20
CA GLU A 12 2.49 11.52 1.94
C GLU A 12 2.53 12.99 2.35
N SER A 13 3.71 13.60 2.51
CA SER A 13 3.81 15.01 2.87
C SER A 13 3.22 15.93 1.79
N GLU A 14 3.26 15.46 0.55
CA GLU A 14 2.73 16.16 -0.62
C GLU A 14 1.32 15.66 -0.99
N LEU A 15 1.10 14.32 -1.02
CA LEU A 15 -0.14 13.74 -1.54
C LEU A 15 -1.30 13.76 -0.53
N ARG A 16 -1.02 13.72 0.76
CA ARG A 16 -2.00 13.83 1.86
C ARG A 16 -3.16 12.83 1.75
N LEU A 17 -2.85 11.59 1.40
CA LEU A 17 -3.84 10.54 1.17
C LEU A 17 -4.33 9.88 2.48
N CYS A 18 -3.46 9.78 3.48
CA CYS A 18 -3.73 9.11 4.74
C CYS A 18 -4.34 10.05 5.79
N GLY A 19 -4.11 11.36 5.64
CA GLY A 19 -4.55 12.37 6.59
C GLY A 19 -3.88 12.25 7.96
N ASP A 20 -4.49 12.81 8.99
CA ASP A 20 -4.00 12.68 10.35
C ASP A 20 -4.19 11.25 10.87
N VAL A 21 -3.12 10.63 11.36
CA VAL A 21 -3.11 9.25 11.89
C VAL A 21 -3.02 9.18 13.41
N ALA A 22 -2.87 10.31 14.10
CA ALA A 22 -2.72 10.33 15.56
C ALA A 22 -3.90 9.63 16.27
N GLY A 23 -3.58 8.68 17.14
CA GLY A 23 -4.56 7.87 17.85
C GLY A 23 -5.31 6.83 17.02
N LYS A 24 -5.11 6.76 15.71
CA LYS A 24 -5.78 5.82 14.80
C LYS A 24 -5.13 4.44 14.79
N ARG A 25 -5.90 3.43 14.42
CA ARG A 25 -5.40 2.08 14.15
C ARG A 25 -5.09 1.95 12.66
N VAL A 26 -3.84 1.70 12.34
CA VAL A 26 -3.35 1.64 10.95
C VAL A 26 -2.65 0.32 10.70
N ILE A 27 -2.95 -0.33 9.57
CA ILE A 27 -2.29 -1.56 9.13
C ILE A 27 -1.45 -1.27 7.89
N GLU A 28 -0.17 -1.65 7.91
CA GLU A 28 0.68 -1.81 6.74
C GLU A 28 0.62 -3.27 6.28
N LEU A 29 0.18 -3.49 5.04
CA LEU A 29 0.13 -4.81 4.39
C LEU A 29 1.31 -4.99 3.45
N GLY A 30 2.23 -5.86 3.83
CA GLY A 30 3.51 -6.06 3.17
C GLY A 30 4.48 -4.91 3.45
N ILE A 31 5.65 -5.25 3.95
CA ILE A 31 6.67 -4.29 4.33
C ILE A 31 7.55 -4.03 3.10
N ALA A 32 7.46 -2.82 2.58
CA ALA A 32 8.32 -2.38 1.49
C ALA A 32 9.77 -2.18 1.96
N SER A 33 10.64 -1.79 1.03
CA SER A 33 12.03 -1.42 1.34
C SER A 33 12.15 -0.29 2.37
N HIS A 34 11.11 0.53 2.50
CA HIS A 34 10.93 1.51 3.56
C HIS A 34 9.69 1.10 4.39
N PRO A 35 9.83 0.71 5.66
CA PRO A 35 8.70 0.29 6.48
C PRO A 35 7.88 1.49 6.93
N ASN A 36 6.76 1.73 6.28
CA ASN A 36 5.86 2.85 6.56
C ASN A 36 5.28 2.81 7.99
N SER A 37 5.16 1.63 8.57
CA SER A 37 4.68 1.45 9.96
C SER A 37 5.52 2.19 11.00
N ILE A 38 6.79 2.46 10.73
CA ILE A 38 7.63 3.30 11.61
C ILE A 38 7.14 4.76 11.57
N ASP A 39 7.00 5.34 10.37
CA ASP A 39 6.51 6.71 10.22
C ASP A 39 5.08 6.88 10.72
N ILE A 40 4.25 5.86 10.55
CA ILE A 40 2.88 5.79 11.07
C ILE A 40 2.89 5.82 12.60
N ALA A 41 3.76 5.03 13.25
CA ALA A 41 3.90 5.00 14.70
C ALA A 41 4.47 6.33 15.24
N LEU A 42 5.48 6.91 14.57
CA LEU A 42 6.01 8.25 14.88
C LEU A 42 4.93 9.35 14.76
N GLY A 43 3.96 9.16 13.85
CA GLY A 43 2.77 10.00 13.72
C GLY A 43 1.73 9.81 14.83
N GLY A 44 2.00 8.99 15.84
CA GLY A 44 1.12 8.74 16.98
C GLY A 44 0.00 7.73 16.75
N ALA A 45 0.06 6.95 15.69
CA ALA A 45 -0.89 5.88 15.43
C ALA A 45 -0.57 4.59 16.22
N LYS A 46 -1.58 3.74 16.37
CA LYS A 46 -1.41 2.33 16.75
C LYS A 46 -1.08 1.55 15.47
N ALA A 47 0.21 1.46 15.16
CA ALA A 47 0.70 0.81 13.95
C ALA A 47 0.72 -0.71 14.08
N MET A 48 0.21 -1.39 13.07
CA MET A 48 0.28 -2.84 12.88
C MET A 48 0.89 -3.12 11.50
N ALA A 49 1.71 -4.15 11.39
CA ALA A 49 2.28 -4.58 10.11
C ALA A 49 2.09 -6.09 9.93
N LEU A 50 1.78 -6.51 8.71
CA LEU A 50 1.64 -7.91 8.32
C LEU A 50 2.51 -8.16 7.08
N ASP A 51 3.39 -9.17 7.16
CA ASP A 51 4.21 -9.58 6.03
C ASP A 51 4.47 -11.10 6.08
N PRO A 52 4.48 -11.81 4.94
CA PRO A 52 4.85 -13.23 4.90
C PRO A 52 6.34 -13.46 5.18
N ASP A 53 7.21 -12.49 4.89
CA ASP A 53 8.66 -12.63 5.06
C ASP A 53 9.08 -12.39 6.53
N VAL A 54 9.60 -13.45 7.14
CA VAL A 54 10.15 -13.39 8.52
C VAL A 54 11.31 -12.41 8.64
N GLN A 55 12.09 -12.21 7.59
CA GLN A 55 13.24 -11.29 7.60
C GLN A 55 12.75 -9.84 7.61
N ALA A 56 11.72 -9.51 6.81
CA ALA A 56 11.09 -8.19 6.83
C ALA A 56 10.50 -7.87 8.21
N ILE A 57 9.81 -8.81 8.83
CA ILE A 57 9.27 -8.67 10.19
C ILE A 57 10.38 -8.47 11.24
N THR A 58 11.47 -9.23 11.14
CA THR A 58 12.60 -9.11 12.06
C THR A 58 13.31 -7.75 11.91
N ALA A 59 13.51 -7.30 10.66
CA ALA A 59 14.09 -5.99 10.37
C ALA A 59 13.20 -4.85 10.88
N LEU A 60 11.87 -4.97 10.72
CA LEU A 60 10.92 -4.00 11.22
C LEU A 60 10.96 -3.89 12.75
N ARG A 61 10.99 -5.02 13.48
CA ARG A 61 11.11 -5.01 14.96
C ARG A 61 12.37 -4.28 15.42
N ALA A 62 13.52 -4.59 14.79
CA ALA A 62 14.79 -3.90 15.10
C ALA A 62 14.73 -2.40 14.75
N ALA A 63 14.02 -2.02 13.67
CA ALA A 63 13.81 -0.62 13.34
C ALA A 63 12.90 0.08 14.36
N ALA A 64 11.82 -0.56 14.79
CA ALA A 64 10.91 -0.02 15.80
C ALA A 64 11.63 0.24 17.15
N GLU A 65 12.50 -0.68 17.57
CA GLU A 65 13.34 -0.49 18.77
C GLU A 65 14.28 0.72 18.61
N ARG A 66 14.98 0.84 17.47
CA ARG A 66 15.88 1.98 17.22
C ARG A 66 15.20 3.33 17.20
N HIS A 67 13.96 3.38 16.74
CA HIS A 67 13.15 4.60 16.70
C HIS A 67 12.30 4.81 17.96
N GLU A 68 12.42 3.93 18.96
CA GLU A 68 11.66 3.98 20.22
C GLU A 68 10.15 4.05 20.01
N VAL A 69 9.64 3.36 18.97
CA VAL A 69 8.22 3.27 18.65
C VAL A 69 7.68 1.86 18.81
N LYS A 70 6.37 1.74 19.00
CA LYS A 70 5.70 0.46 19.09
C LYS A 70 4.97 0.15 17.79
N VAL A 71 5.35 -0.97 17.15
CA VAL A 71 4.66 -1.56 16.00
C VAL A 71 4.26 -2.99 16.34
N GLU A 72 2.99 -3.33 16.18
CA GLU A 72 2.50 -4.70 16.33
C GLU A 72 2.79 -5.47 15.05
N CYS A 73 3.72 -6.44 15.10
CA CYS A 73 4.22 -7.16 13.93
C CYS A 73 3.62 -8.56 13.86
N HIS A 74 2.97 -8.86 12.75
CA HIS A 74 2.39 -10.17 12.42
C HIS A 74 3.13 -10.78 11.22
N GLN A 75 3.42 -12.09 11.30
CA GLN A 75 3.94 -12.85 10.18
C GLN A 75 2.82 -13.73 9.62
N GLY A 76 2.58 -13.65 8.31
CA GLY A 76 1.54 -14.46 7.66
C GLY A 76 1.18 -13.95 6.28
N ASP A 77 0.28 -14.67 5.61
CA ASP A 77 -0.30 -14.26 4.34
C ASP A 77 -1.01 -12.91 4.46
N LEU A 78 -0.93 -12.06 3.43
CA LEU A 78 -1.51 -10.70 3.47
C LEU A 78 -3.04 -10.70 3.63
N ALA A 79 -3.71 -11.83 3.38
CA ALA A 79 -5.13 -12.00 3.66
C ALA A 79 -5.40 -12.47 5.10
N ASP A 80 -4.39 -12.79 5.90
CA ASP A 80 -4.60 -13.31 7.26
C ASP A 80 -4.65 -12.19 8.32
N ILE A 81 -5.61 -11.29 8.15
CA ILE A 81 -5.84 -10.12 9.03
C ILE A 81 -6.73 -10.51 10.23
N GLY A 82 -6.59 -11.73 10.75
CA GLY A 82 -7.38 -12.23 11.88
C GLY A 82 -7.12 -11.53 13.22
N PHE A 83 -5.98 -10.87 13.36
CA PHE A 83 -5.61 -10.08 14.55
C PHE A 83 -6.42 -8.77 14.68
N ALA A 84 -7.07 -8.32 13.61
CA ALA A 84 -7.93 -7.14 13.62
C ALA A 84 -9.41 -7.54 13.54
N THR A 85 -10.22 -6.99 14.46
CA THR A 85 -11.67 -7.19 14.47
C THR A 85 -12.34 -6.41 13.33
N SER A 86 -13.54 -6.82 12.94
CA SER A 86 -14.32 -6.13 11.89
C SER A 86 -14.57 -4.67 12.26
N ALA A 87 -14.51 -3.78 11.28
CA ALA A 87 -14.78 -2.35 11.39
C ALA A 87 -14.01 -1.65 12.53
N SER A 88 -12.76 -2.06 12.79
CA SER A 88 -11.92 -1.52 13.87
C SER A 88 -10.70 -0.71 13.41
N VAL A 89 -10.39 -0.73 12.11
CA VAL A 89 -9.20 -0.12 11.53
C VAL A 89 -9.56 1.17 10.81
N ASP A 90 -8.76 2.21 10.99
CA ASP A 90 -9.00 3.55 10.46
C ASP A 90 -8.31 3.78 9.11
N LEU A 91 -7.28 3.00 8.78
CA LEU A 91 -6.50 3.11 7.55
C LEU A 91 -5.76 1.80 7.29
N VAL A 92 -5.73 1.37 6.04
CA VAL A 92 -4.81 0.32 5.55
C VAL A 92 -3.93 0.90 4.46
N ILE A 93 -2.66 0.53 4.45
CA ILE A 93 -1.67 0.91 3.43
C ILE A 93 -1.02 -0.35 2.88
N ALA A 94 -0.85 -0.41 1.56
CA ALA A 94 -0.09 -1.44 0.88
C ALA A 94 0.83 -0.77 -0.17
N SER A 95 2.14 -0.75 0.11
CA SER A 95 3.13 -0.16 -0.79
C SER A 95 3.92 -1.27 -1.48
N HIS A 96 3.66 -1.46 -2.78
CA HIS A 96 4.31 -2.44 -3.66
C HIS A 96 4.15 -3.92 -3.24
N SER A 97 3.26 -4.23 -2.32
CA SER A 97 3.04 -5.58 -1.80
C SER A 97 1.96 -6.37 -2.53
N LEU A 98 0.97 -5.69 -3.12
CA LEU A 98 -0.17 -6.37 -3.76
C LEU A 98 0.17 -7.01 -5.11
N ALA A 99 1.27 -6.61 -5.76
CA ALA A 99 1.66 -7.19 -7.04
C ALA A 99 2.08 -8.68 -6.96
N ALA A 100 2.49 -9.15 -5.78
CA ALA A 100 2.91 -10.52 -5.54
C ALA A 100 1.81 -11.40 -4.91
N VAL A 101 0.57 -10.91 -4.84
CA VAL A 101 -0.53 -11.62 -4.21
C VAL A 101 -1.27 -12.48 -5.23
N ASP A 102 -1.38 -13.78 -4.98
CA ASP A 102 -2.07 -14.72 -5.87
C ASP A 102 -3.60 -14.53 -5.87
N ASP A 103 -4.21 -14.21 -4.72
CA ASP A 103 -5.66 -13.98 -4.56
C ASP A 103 -5.93 -12.57 -4.04
N LEU A 104 -5.79 -11.58 -4.92
CA LEU A 104 -6.10 -10.19 -4.61
C LEU A 104 -7.56 -10.00 -4.09
N PRO A 105 -8.60 -10.62 -4.67
CA PRO A 105 -9.94 -10.54 -4.12
C PRO A 105 -10.06 -11.00 -2.66
N ARG A 106 -9.33 -12.03 -2.24
CA ARG A 106 -9.31 -12.48 -0.84
C ARG A 106 -8.72 -11.40 0.08
N VAL A 107 -7.58 -10.82 -0.29
CA VAL A 107 -6.96 -9.72 0.46
C VAL A 107 -7.93 -8.54 0.58
N LEU A 108 -8.53 -8.11 -0.54
CA LEU A 108 -9.48 -6.98 -0.55
C LEU A 108 -10.69 -7.22 0.35
N ARG A 109 -11.27 -8.44 0.35
CA ARG A 109 -12.37 -8.79 1.26
C ARG A 109 -11.96 -8.69 2.74
N GLN A 110 -10.74 -9.12 3.10
CA GLN A 110 -10.25 -9.03 4.47
C GLN A 110 -9.96 -7.58 4.87
N VAL A 111 -9.39 -6.79 3.98
CA VAL A 111 -9.20 -5.34 4.20
C VAL A 111 -10.56 -4.66 4.38
N HIS A 112 -11.53 -4.97 3.52
CA HIS A 112 -12.89 -4.43 3.65
C HIS A 112 -13.51 -4.81 5.00
N ARG A 113 -13.38 -6.06 5.44
CA ARG A 113 -13.90 -6.52 6.74
C ARG A 113 -13.36 -5.68 7.91
N VAL A 114 -12.06 -5.43 7.96
CA VAL A 114 -11.43 -4.77 9.12
C VAL A 114 -11.57 -3.25 9.10
N LEU A 115 -11.66 -2.62 7.94
CA LEU A 115 -11.82 -1.18 7.83
C LEU A 115 -13.18 -0.70 8.37
N LYS A 116 -13.20 0.45 8.99
CA LYS A 116 -14.42 1.21 9.28
C LYS A 116 -15.07 1.69 7.98
N ILE A 117 -16.37 1.89 7.98
CA ILE A 117 -17.09 2.46 6.81
C ILE A 117 -16.51 3.85 6.49
N GLY A 118 -16.26 4.11 5.22
CA GLY A 118 -15.64 5.35 4.74
C GLY A 118 -14.13 5.44 4.97
N ALA A 119 -13.53 4.51 5.72
CA ALA A 119 -12.09 4.51 5.97
C ALA A 119 -11.29 4.21 4.69
N PRO A 120 -10.10 4.82 4.52
CA PRO A 120 -9.30 4.66 3.33
C PRO A 120 -8.47 3.39 3.33
N PHE A 121 -8.31 2.83 2.14
CA PHE A 121 -7.24 1.91 1.76
C PHE A 121 -6.36 2.60 0.73
N VAL A 122 -5.09 2.83 1.06
CA VAL A 122 -4.11 3.47 0.17
C VAL A 122 -3.18 2.41 -0.38
N VAL A 123 -3.07 2.34 -1.70
CA VAL A 123 -2.24 1.37 -2.42
C VAL A 123 -1.28 2.10 -3.32
N ALA A 124 0.00 1.78 -3.21
CA ALA A 124 1.02 2.15 -4.17
C ALA A 124 1.56 0.89 -4.85
N MET A 125 1.76 0.95 -6.16
CA MET A 125 2.30 -0.16 -6.94
C MET A 125 3.08 0.36 -8.15
N GLN A 126 3.90 -0.50 -8.75
CA GLN A 126 4.50 -0.17 -10.04
C GLN A 126 3.39 0.16 -11.03
N HIS A 127 3.55 1.26 -11.77
CA HIS A 127 2.55 1.66 -12.73
C HIS A 127 2.41 0.61 -13.85
N PRO A 128 1.19 0.17 -14.21
CA PRO A 128 1.00 -0.88 -15.23
C PRO A 128 1.68 -0.58 -16.57
N VAL A 129 1.70 0.71 -16.98
CA VAL A 129 2.40 1.12 -18.20
C VAL A 129 3.92 0.99 -18.04
N ALA A 130 4.49 1.27 -16.86
CA ALA A 130 5.92 1.13 -16.63
C ALA A 130 6.40 -0.33 -16.80
N THR A 131 5.54 -1.32 -16.55
CA THR A 131 5.87 -2.73 -16.73
C THR A 131 6.03 -3.17 -18.18
N MET A 132 5.62 -2.33 -19.13
CA MET A 132 5.81 -2.59 -20.57
C MET A 132 7.26 -2.35 -21.04
N PHE A 133 8.05 -1.58 -20.27
CA PHE A 133 9.39 -1.17 -20.63
C PHE A 133 10.45 -2.06 -19.98
N ALA A 134 11.53 -2.33 -20.72
CA ALA A 134 12.74 -2.90 -20.16
C ALA A 134 13.57 -1.83 -19.44
N THR A 135 14.66 -2.24 -18.79
CA THR A 135 15.56 -1.34 -18.05
C THR A 135 16.25 -0.30 -18.92
N ASP A 136 16.35 -0.56 -20.22
CA ASP A 136 16.88 0.36 -21.25
C ASP A 136 15.81 1.30 -21.81
N HIS A 137 14.62 1.33 -21.21
CA HIS A 137 13.44 2.09 -21.65
C HIS A 137 12.87 1.70 -23.02
N SER A 138 13.31 0.58 -23.60
CA SER A 138 12.68 0.04 -24.81
C SER A 138 11.33 -0.63 -24.46
N LEU A 139 10.34 -0.47 -25.35
CA LEU A 139 9.06 -1.19 -25.23
C LEU A 139 9.30 -2.68 -25.51
N ARG A 140 9.06 -3.56 -24.54
CA ARG A 140 9.36 -4.98 -24.66
C ARG A 140 8.19 -5.90 -24.35
N TYR A 141 7.27 -5.49 -23.50
CA TYR A 141 6.20 -6.34 -23.00
C TYR A 141 4.83 -5.78 -23.37
N ALA A 142 3.87 -6.67 -23.57
CA ALA A 142 2.47 -6.24 -23.75
C ALA A 142 1.90 -5.71 -22.41
N TYR A 143 0.98 -4.77 -22.51
CA TYR A 143 0.26 -4.24 -21.35
C TYR A 143 -0.47 -5.37 -20.62
N GLY A 144 -0.26 -5.49 -19.31
CA GLY A 144 -0.85 -6.54 -18.48
C GLY A 144 -0.10 -7.88 -18.49
N ALA A 145 1.00 -8.01 -19.25
CA ALA A 145 1.75 -9.27 -19.30
C ALA A 145 2.55 -9.56 -18.01
N ALA A 146 3.00 -8.52 -17.30
CA ALA A 146 3.88 -8.65 -16.13
C ALA A 146 3.22 -8.16 -14.83
N SER A 147 2.04 -7.55 -14.90
CA SER A 147 1.33 -7.03 -13.72
C SER A 147 -0.16 -6.87 -14.01
N LEU A 148 -0.93 -6.58 -12.95
CA LEU A 148 -2.33 -6.18 -13.10
C LEU A 148 -2.43 -4.96 -14.02
N THR A 149 -3.43 -4.95 -14.91
CA THR A 149 -3.80 -3.73 -15.62
C THR A 149 -4.53 -2.77 -14.66
N PHE A 150 -4.63 -1.50 -15.03
CA PHE A 150 -5.45 -0.56 -14.26
C PHE A 150 -6.92 -1.03 -14.18
N SER A 151 -7.44 -1.60 -15.27
CA SER A 151 -8.81 -2.15 -15.30
C SER A 151 -8.98 -3.31 -14.32
N ASP A 152 -8.02 -4.25 -14.27
CA ASP A 152 -8.10 -5.39 -13.34
C ASP A 152 -8.09 -4.90 -11.89
N LEU A 153 -7.20 -3.95 -11.56
CA LEU A 153 -7.14 -3.33 -10.25
C LEU A 153 -8.47 -2.65 -9.90
N TYR A 154 -8.96 -1.77 -10.78
CA TYR A 154 -10.20 -1.03 -10.57
C TYR A 154 -11.38 -1.98 -10.33
N MET A 155 -11.55 -2.98 -11.20
CA MET A 155 -12.64 -3.95 -11.10
C MET A 155 -12.54 -4.85 -9.86
N ALA A 156 -11.34 -5.18 -9.40
CA ALA A 156 -11.15 -5.94 -8.16
C ALA A 156 -11.65 -5.14 -6.94
N PHE A 157 -11.36 -3.84 -6.89
CA PHE A 157 -11.82 -2.96 -5.82
C PHE A 157 -13.35 -2.74 -5.87
N GLU A 158 -13.90 -2.44 -7.04
CA GLU A 158 -15.36 -2.29 -7.23
C GLU A 158 -16.15 -3.54 -6.77
N ARG A 159 -15.69 -4.73 -7.18
CA ARG A 159 -16.32 -6.02 -6.81
C ARG A 159 -16.21 -6.33 -5.31
N THR A 160 -15.33 -5.68 -4.59
CA THR A 160 -15.16 -5.84 -3.15
C THR A 160 -15.67 -4.64 -2.35
N ASN A 161 -16.54 -3.84 -2.94
CA ASN A 161 -17.25 -2.72 -2.33
C ASN A 161 -16.33 -1.59 -1.84
N PHE A 162 -15.27 -1.32 -2.62
CA PHE A 162 -14.42 -0.13 -2.50
C PHE A 162 -14.69 0.83 -3.65
N ARG A 163 -14.60 2.13 -3.40
CA ARG A 163 -14.63 3.17 -4.41
C ARG A 163 -13.35 3.97 -4.42
N PHE A 164 -12.70 4.11 -5.58
CA PHE A 164 -11.58 5.02 -5.76
C PHE A 164 -12.06 6.47 -5.62
N ASP A 165 -11.43 7.23 -4.74
CA ASP A 165 -11.68 8.67 -4.59
C ASP A 165 -10.47 9.51 -5.01
N VAL A 166 -9.27 8.93 -5.06
CA VAL A 166 -8.05 9.58 -5.55
C VAL A 166 -7.21 8.58 -6.35
N VAL A 167 -6.68 9.05 -7.48
CA VAL A 167 -5.70 8.32 -8.31
C VAL A 167 -4.57 9.28 -8.66
N HIS A 168 -3.32 8.85 -8.43
CA HIS A 168 -2.11 9.55 -8.86
C HIS A 168 -1.25 8.65 -9.70
N GLU A 169 -0.79 9.15 -10.84
CA GLU A 169 0.22 8.54 -11.69
C GLU A 169 1.51 9.34 -11.51
N LEU A 170 2.48 8.74 -10.81
CA LEU A 170 3.69 9.43 -10.38
C LEU A 170 4.88 9.03 -11.25
N SER A 171 5.68 10.01 -11.65
CA SER A 171 6.91 9.81 -12.42
C SER A 171 8.14 9.98 -11.54
N ASP A 172 9.23 9.28 -11.88
CA ASP A 172 10.54 9.46 -11.21
C ASP A 172 11.03 10.90 -11.42
N ARG A 173 11.29 11.62 -10.33
CA ARG A 173 11.68 13.03 -10.32
C ARG A 173 13.14 13.27 -10.71
N ARG A 174 13.94 12.22 -10.83
CA ARG A 174 15.34 12.32 -11.29
C ARG A 174 15.43 12.45 -12.82
N GLY A 175 14.43 11.99 -13.56
CA GLY A 175 14.34 12.12 -15.00
C GLY A 175 13.88 13.51 -15.42
N ARG A 176 14.51 14.11 -16.44
CA ARG A 176 14.06 15.41 -16.99
C ARG A 176 12.74 15.27 -17.75
N ASP A 177 12.58 14.16 -18.48
CA ASP A 177 11.41 13.89 -19.32
C ASP A 177 11.01 12.41 -19.15
N PRO A 178 10.20 12.06 -18.14
CA PRO A 178 9.78 10.69 -17.94
C PRO A 178 8.88 10.23 -19.10
N ILE A 179 9.23 9.09 -19.70
CA ILE A 179 8.48 8.49 -20.83
C ILE A 179 7.11 8.00 -20.36
N ALA A 180 7.03 7.53 -19.12
CA ALA A 180 5.80 7.01 -18.51
C ALA A 180 5.84 7.20 -16.98
N PRO A 181 4.68 7.25 -16.32
CA PRO A 181 4.62 7.20 -14.87
C PRO A 181 5.20 5.87 -14.37
N THR A 182 5.94 5.91 -13.24
CA THR A 182 6.60 4.74 -12.67
C THR A 182 5.80 4.11 -11.53
N VAL A 183 5.01 4.90 -10.82
CA VAL A 183 4.21 4.47 -9.68
C VAL A 183 2.76 4.91 -9.86
N LEU A 184 1.84 3.98 -9.65
CA LEU A 184 0.41 4.24 -9.49
C LEU A 184 0.10 4.26 -8.00
N VAL A 185 -0.52 5.34 -7.52
CA VAL A 185 -1.04 5.43 -6.15
C VAL A 185 -2.54 5.66 -6.21
N VAL A 186 -3.29 4.80 -5.54
CA VAL A 186 -4.73 4.94 -5.44
C VAL A 186 -5.16 5.00 -3.98
N ARG A 187 -6.16 5.84 -3.70
CA ARG A 187 -6.90 5.77 -2.46
C ARG A 187 -8.31 5.30 -2.75
N ALA A 188 -8.70 4.22 -2.10
CA ALA A 188 -10.06 3.69 -2.16
C ALA A 188 -10.72 3.82 -0.80
N ARG A 189 -12.03 4.05 -0.79
CA ARG A 189 -12.82 4.11 0.44
C ARG A 189 -13.72 2.91 0.53
N LYS A 190 -13.76 2.29 1.74
CA LYS A 190 -14.77 1.28 2.04
C LYS A 190 -16.15 1.89 1.93
N LEU A 191 -16.99 1.33 1.07
CA LEU A 191 -18.41 1.62 1.06
C LEU A 191 -19.12 0.85 2.20
N GLY A 192 -20.35 1.24 2.51
CA GLY A 192 -21.21 0.49 3.43
C GLY A 192 -21.49 -0.93 2.94
N ASP A 193 -21.95 -1.77 3.82
CA ASP A 193 -22.34 -3.15 3.53
C ASP A 193 -23.60 -3.18 2.65
#